data_b8a288529dd595b2ae6de001186254e2
#
_entry.id   b8a288529dd595b2ae6de001186254e2
#
_cell.length_a   1.000
_cell.length_b   1.000
_cell.length_c   1.000
_cell.angle_alpha   90.00
_cell.angle_beta   90.00
_cell.angle_gamma   90.00
#
_symmetry.space_group_name_H-M   'P 1'
#
loop_
_entity.id
_entity.type
_entity.pdbx_description
1 polymer ?
#
loop_
_entity_poly.entity_id
_entity_poly.type
_entity_poly.pdbx_seq_one_letter_code
_entity_poly.pdbx_strand_id
1 'polypeptide(L)' 'MTSHSNRLLRVGEVADLLGVSRSYIYKLGQTSEDFPKPIILGVEDNRRSASRWVLSEVEDWVNSRPRGKDYDTES' A
#
# COMPACT_ATOMS: atom_id res chain seq x y z
N MET A 1 0.80 -9.41 -21.20
CA MET A 1 0.77 -9.31 -20.73
C MET A 1 0.53 -8.61 -19.97
N THR A 2 0.44 -8.26 -19.69
CA THR A 2 0.05 -7.77 -19.02
C THR A 2 0.37 -7.61 -17.77
N SER A 3 1.15 -7.63 -17.27
CA SER A 3 1.48 -7.68 -16.06
C SER A 3 1.83 -6.48 -15.39
N HIS A 4 1.41 -5.43 -15.82
CA HIS A 4 1.72 -4.24 -15.18
C HIS A 4 1.18 -4.24 -13.81
N SER A 5 0.26 -5.10 -13.47
CA SER A 5 -0.24 -5.07 -12.15
C SER A 5 0.75 -5.61 -11.17
N ASN A 6 1.86 -6.15 -11.62
CA ASN A 6 2.86 -6.64 -10.71
C ASN A 6 3.89 -5.59 -10.41
N ARG A 7 3.66 -4.38 -10.79
CA ARG A 7 4.61 -3.35 -10.52
C ARG A 7 4.82 -3.18 -9.04
N LEU A 8 6.03 -2.89 -8.64
CA LEU A 8 6.37 -2.68 -7.25
C LEU A 8 6.46 -1.20 -6.95
N LEU A 9 5.94 -0.81 -5.82
CA LEU A 9 5.85 0.59 -5.44
C LEU A 9 6.65 0.86 -4.19
N ARG A 10 7.25 2.04 -4.12
CA ARG A 10 7.91 2.47 -2.92
C ARG A 10 6.86 3.07 -2.01
N VAL A 11 7.20 3.26 -0.76
CA VAL A 11 6.23 3.76 0.18
C VAL A 11 5.68 5.11 -0.25
N GLY A 12 6.52 5.97 -0.82
CA GLY A 12 6.04 7.26 -1.27
C GLY A 12 5.03 7.13 -2.39
N GLU A 13 5.22 6.13 -3.25
CA GLU A 13 4.29 5.93 -4.34
C GLU A 13 2.96 5.38 -3.82
N VAL A 14 3.02 4.51 -2.82
CA VAL A 14 1.79 3.99 -2.24
C VAL A 14 1.05 5.13 -1.56
N ALA A 15 1.78 5.97 -0.85
CA ALA A 15 1.18 7.10 -0.17
C ALA A 15 0.50 8.04 -1.15
N ASP A 16 1.16 8.31 -2.27
CA ASP A 16 0.59 9.16 -3.27
C ASP A 16 -0.65 8.53 -3.87
N LEU A 17 -0.60 7.26 -4.12
CA LEU A 17 -1.71 6.56 -4.73
C LEU A 17 -2.93 6.62 -3.83
N LEU A 18 -2.72 6.49 -2.54
CA LEU A 18 -3.82 6.50 -1.60
C LEU A 18 -4.14 7.89 -1.06
N GLY A 19 -3.32 8.86 -1.37
CA GLY A 19 -3.55 10.21 -0.91
C GLY A 19 -3.31 10.40 0.57
N VAL A 20 -2.35 9.69 1.12
CA VAL A 20 -2.07 9.80 2.55
C VAL A 20 -0.58 9.99 2.75
N SER A 21 -0.14 10.15 3.97
CA SER A 21 1.26 10.33 4.25
C SER A 21 1.97 9.00 4.28
N ARG A 22 3.29 9.03 4.18
CA ARG A 22 4.04 7.80 4.26
C ARG A 22 3.89 7.17 5.63
N SER A 23 3.84 8.01 6.66
CA SER A 23 3.64 7.49 8.00
C SER A 23 2.35 6.72 8.11
N TYR A 24 1.35 7.18 7.41
CA TYR A 24 0.07 6.50 7.45
C TYR A 24 0.17 5.11 6.83
N ILE A 25 0.99 4.95 5.79
CA ILE A 25 1.17 3.65 5.17
C ILE A 25 1.81 2.69 6.18
N TYR A 26 2.81 3.14 6.91
CA TYR A 26 3.43 2.27 7.88
C TYR A 26 2.45 1.94 9.01
N LYS A 27 1.63 2.90 9.37
CA LYS A 27 0.65 2.65 10.41
C LYS A 27 -0.38 1.64 9.94
N LEU A 28 -0.81 1.72 8.69
CA LEU A 28 -1.73 0.75 8.15
C LEU A 28 -1.12 -0.65 8.23
N GLY A 29 0.16 -0.74 7.95
CA GLY A 29 0.81 -2.03 7.99
C GLY A 29 0.83 -2.62 9.39
N GLN A 30 0.75 -1.78 10.41
CA GLN A 30 0.77 -2.28 11.75
C GLN A 30 -0.61 -2.52 12.32
N THR A 31 -1.58 -1.76 11.87
CA THR A 31 -2.90 -1.82 12.48
C THR A 31 -3.94 -2.53 11.65
N SER A 32 -3.74 -2.67 10.37
CA SER A 32 -4.72 -3.29 9.51
C SER A 32 -4.18 -4.60 8.99
N GLU A 33 -4.75 -5.68 9.36
CA GLU A 33 -4.24 -6.95 8.92
C GLU A 33 -4.51 -7.17 7.45
N ASP A 34 -5.49 -6.50 6.91
CA ASP A 34 -5.78 -6.67 5.51
C ASP A 34 -4.87 -5.90 4.60
N PHE A 35 -4.18 -4.91 5.11
CA PHE A 35 -3.34 -4.10 4.23
C PHE A 35 -2.18 -4.95 3.76
N PRO A 36 -1.86 -4.93 2.47
CA PRO A 36 -0.81 -5.79 1.95
C PRO A 36 0.54 -5.51 2.58
N LYS A 37 1.30 -6.54 2.80
CA LYS A 37 2.61 -6.39 3.39
C LYS A 37 3.63 -6.22 2.31
N PRO A 38 4.63 -5.41 2.55
CA PRO A 38 5.61 -5.16 1.50
C PRO A 38 6.54 -6.33 1.32
N ILE A 39 7.10 -6.39 0.14
CA ILE A 39 8.13 -7.34 -0.15
C ILE A 39 9.44 -6.70 0.26
N ILE A 40 10.28 -7.41 0.92
CA ILE A 40 11.56 -6.88 1.37
C ILE A 40 12.63 -7.31 0.39
N LEU A 41 13.22 -6.35 -0.26
CA LEU A 41 14.23 -6.65 -1.25
C LEU A 41 15.64 -6.64 -0.69
N GLY A 42 15.83 -6.37 0.51
CA GLY A 42 17.15 -6.21 1.04
C GLY A 42 17.91 -7.48 1.11
N VAL A 43 19.17 -7.39 1.48
CA VAL A 43 19.97 -8.53 1.57
C VAL A 43 20.22 -8.75 2.98
N GLU A 44 20.70 -9.87 3.28
CA GLU A 44 20.79 -10.30 4.55
C GLU A 44 21.38 -9.38 5.53
N ASP A 45 22.47 -8.80 5.27
CA ASP A 45 23.05 -8.08 6.29
C ASP A 45 22.79 -6.66 6.20
N ASN A 46 21.83 -6.25 5.50
CA ASN A 46 21.73 -4.99 5.26
C ASN A 46 20.83 -4.18 6.04
N ARG A 47 21.17 -3.13 6.49
CA ARG A 47 20.35 -2.32 7.14
C ARG A 47 19.59 -1.46 6.25
N ARG A 48 19.77 -1.61 4.97
CA ARG A 48 19.10 -0.81 4.08
C ARG A 48 18.11 -1.56 3.34
N SER A 49 17.39 -2.47 3.85
CA SER A 49 16.41 -3.23 3.13
C SER A 49 15.42 -2.32 2.48
N ALA A 50 15.06 -2.60 1.31
CA ALA A 50 14.10 -1.79 0.58
C ALA A 50 12.77 -2.50 0.60
N SER A 51 11.73 -1.80 1.00
CA SER A 51 10.41 -2.37 1.04
C SER A 51 9.64 -1.92 -0.19
N ARG A 52 8.91 -2.83 -0.79
CA ARG A 52 8.12 -2.48 -1.96
C ARG A 52 6.77 -3.15 -1.85
N TRP A 53 5.75 -2.44 -2.26
CA TRP A 53 4.40 -3.00 -2.24
C TRP A 53 4.00 -3.36 -3.66
N VAL A 54 3.24 -4.41 -3.81
CA VAL A 54 2.81 -4.84 -5.14
C VAL A 54 1.57 -4.05 -5.51
N LEU A 55 1.60 -3.38 -6.63
CA LEU A 55 0.52 -2.51 -7.04
C LEU A 55 -0.83 -3.22 -7.06
N SER A 56 -0.89 -4.41 -7.61
CA SER A 56 -2.17 -5.09 -7.71
C SER A 56 -2.75 -5.39 -6.34
N GLU A 57 -1.88 -5.66 -5.38
CA GLU A 57 -2.37 -5.94 -4.03
C GLU A 57 -2.91 -4.69 -3.38
N VAL A 58 -2.24 -3.56 -3.62
CA VAL A 58 -2.70 -2.30 -3.07
C VAL A 58 -4.03 -1.92 -3.70
N GLU A 59 -4.16 -2.12 -4.99
CA GLU A 59 -5.41 -1.81 -5.68
C GLU A 59 -6.54 -2.68 -5.18
N ASP A 60 -6.27 -3.95 -4.95
CA ASP A 60 -7.30 -4.85 -4.46
C ASP A 60 -7.75 -4.44 -3.08
N TRP A 61 -6.79 -4.03 -2.26
CA TRP A 61 -7.12 -3.60 -0.91
C TRP A 61 -8.01 -2.36 -0.95
N VAL A 62 -7.68 -1.41 -1.83
CA VAL A 62 -8.47 -0.21 -1.95
C VAL A 62 -9.88 -0.55 -2.39
N ASN A 63 -9.98 -1.45 -3.35
CA ASN A 63 -11.28 -1.82 -3.87
C ASN A 63 -12.14 -2.56 -2.88
N SER A 64 -11.52 -3.12 -1.87
CA SER A 64 -12.29 -3.83 -0.88
C SER A 64 -12.67 -2.96 0.32
N ARG A 65 -12.25 -1.69 0.33
CA ARG A 65 -12.60 -0.83 1.44
C ARG A 65 -14.06 -0.43 1.36
N PRO A 66 -14.70 -0.36 2.49
CA PRO A 66 -16.10 0.05 2.49
C PRO A 66 -16.22 1.50 2.10
N ARG A 67 -17.30 1.84 1.48
CA ARG A 67 -17.50 3.20 1.12
C ARG A 67 -18.31 3.81 2.22
N GLY A 68 -17.97 5.03 2.55
CA GLY A 68 -18.63 5.65 3.65
C GLY A 68 -19.88 6.30 3.21
N LYS A 69 -20.97 5.63 3.26
CA LYS A 69 -22.15 6.18 2.84
C LYS A 69 -22.49 7.40 3.53
N ASP A 70 -22.22 7.50 4.78
CA ASP A 70 -22.60 8.66 5.47
C ASP A 70 -21.74 9.80 5.13
N TYR A 71 -20.53 9.56 4.80
CA TYR A 71 -19.68 10.61 4.49
C TYR A 71 -19.97 11.18 3.24
N ASP A 72 -20.29 10.40 2.32
CA ASP A 72 -20.42 10.92 1.07
C ASP A 72 -21.48 11.82 1.00
N THR A 73 -22.33 11.74 1.86
CA THR A 73 -23.33 12.59 1.68
C THR A 73 -22.90 13.93 1.83
N GLU A 74 -21.98 14.12 2.42
CA GLU A 74 -21.71 15.32 2.60
C GLU A 74 -21.01 15.81 1.73
N SER A 75 -20.60 15.35 1.25
CA SER A 75 -19.88 15.83 0.41
C SER A 75 -20.08 16.42 -0.33
#